data_e67c6331267008a0c7478cd1bb0b016f
#
_entry.id   e67c6331267008a0c7478cd1bb0b016f
#
_cell.length_a   1.000
_cell.length_b   1.000
_cell.length_c   1.000
_cell.angle_alpha   90.00
_cell.angle_beta   90.00
_cell.angle_gamma   90.00
#
_symmetry.space_group_name_H-M   'P 1'
#
loop_
_entity.id
_entity.type
_entity.pdbx_description
1 polymer ?
#
loop_
_entity_poly.entity_id
_entity_poly.type
_entity_poly.pdbx_seq_one_letter_code
_entity_poly.pdbx_strand_id
1 'polypeptide(L)'
;ERLPNLRIAFAHGGGSFPASIGRIEHGFEVRPDLVAVDNPHNPRKYLKQIYLDTLVHEPGVLDFIVNLMGHERLALGTDYPFPLGELQPGQLIESMPYTDDQKQLLLSGTALEWLNLPSTQFS
;
A
#
# COMPACT_ATOMS: atom_id res chain seq x y z
N GLU A 1 -11.81 -1.80 -13.53
CA GLU A 1 -12.36 -3.00 -14.21
C GLU A 1 -12.03 -3.06 -15.71
N ARG A 2 -11.65 -1.94 -16.33
CA ARG A 2 -11.18 -1.96 -17.73
C ARG A 2 -9.80 -2.62 -17.88
N LEU A 3 -9.01 -2.62 -16.82
CA LEU A 3 -7.65 -3.16 -16.77
C LEU A 3 -7.49 -4.08 -15.56
N PRO A 4 -8.10 -5.28 -15.56
CA PRO A 4 -8.16 -6.17 -14.39
C PRO A 4 -6.78 -6.69 -13.95
N ASN A 5 -5.81 -6.69 -14.85
CA ASN A 5 -4.45 -7.17 -14.58
C ASN A 5 -3.45 -6.01 -14.32
N LEU A 6 -3.94 -4.78 -14.23
CA LEU A 6 -3.09 -3.64 -13.93
C LEU A 6 -2.54 -3.75 -12.50
N ARG A 7 -1.22 -3.72 -12.39
CA ARG A 7 -0.51 -3.62 -11.11
C ARG A 7 -0.09 -2.18 -10.91
N ILE A 8 -0.64 -1.52 -9.90
CA ILE A 8 -0.35 -0.12 -9.61
C ILE A 8 0.08 0.02 -8.16
N ALA A 9 1.16 0.77 -7.93
CA ALA A 9 1.63 1.15 -6.61
C ALA A 9 1.62 2.68 -6.48
N PHE A 10 1.23 3.15 -5.30
CA PHE A 10 1.24 4.56 -4.95
C PHE A 10 2.31 4.82 -3.89
N ALA A 11 3.12 5.85 -4.12
CA ALA A 11 4.17 6.28 -3.21
C ALA A 11 3.60 6.98 -1.97
N HIS A 12 4.48 7.17 -0.96
CA HIS A 12 4.24 7.93 0.26
C HIS A 12 3.03 7.39 1.06
N GLY A 13 3.00 6.06 1.23
CA GLY A 13 1.91 5.38 1.94
C GLY A 13 0.53 5.59 1.31
N GLY A 14 0.49 5.98 0.02
CA GLY A 14 -0.75 6.32 -0.68
C GLY A 14 -1.30 7.71 -0.35
N GLY A 15 -0.52 8.58 0.30
CA GLY A 15 -0.90 9.94 0.65
C GLY A 15 -2.13 10.00 1.55
N SER A 16 -3.13 10.80 1.20
CA SER A 16 -4.38 10.93 1.98
C SER A 16 -5.38 9.79 1.75
N PHE A 17 -5.16 8.93 0.76
CA PHE A 17 -6.11 7.89 0.38
C PHE A 17 -6.46 6.92 1.53
N PRO A 18 -5.50 6.33 2.26
CA PRO A 18 -5.82 5.42 3.35
C PRO A 18 -6.72 6.04 4.43
N ALA A 19 -6.44 7.29 4.82
CA ALA A 19 -7.24 8.00 5.80
C ALA A 19 -8.64 8.40 5.28
N SER A 20 -8.81 8.49 3.96
CA SER A 20 -10.04 8.93 3.31
C SER A 20 -10.96 7.79 2.90
N ILE A 21 -10.52 6.52 2.96
CA ILE A 21 -11.28 5.39 2.41
C ILE A 21 -12.67 5.24 3.03
N GLY A 22 -12.82 5.49 4.32
CA GLY A 22 -14.12 5.45 4.99
C GLY A 22 -15.08 6.52 4.47
N ARG A 23 -14.57 7.73 4.16
CA ARG A 23 -15.36 8.79 3.56
C ARG A 23 -15.75 8.45 2.11
N ILE A 24 -14.85 7.85 1.36
CA ILE A 24 -15.11 7.40 -0.03
C ILE A 24 -16.20 6.33 -0.02
N GLU A 25 -16.10 5.34 0.86
CA GLU A 25 -17.11 4.29 1.04
C GLU A 25 -18.46 4.85 1.44
N HIS A 26 -18.50 5.75 2.44
CA HIS A 26 -19.74 6.40 2.84
C HIS A 26 -20.38 7.20 1.69
N GLY A 27 -19.58 7.92 0.91
CA GLY A 27 -20.07 8.61 -0.30
C GLY A 27 -20.70 7.65 -1.31
N PHE A 28 -20.09 6.47 -1.51
CA PHE A 28 -20.65 5.42 -2.36
C PHE A 28 -22.01 4.93 -1.87
N GLU A 29 -22.20 4.80 -0.56
CA GLU A 29 -23.44 4.31 0.06
C GLU A 29 -24.58 5.35 -0.01
N VAL A 30 -24.28 6.64 0.30
CA VAL A 30 -25.30 7.67 0.46
C VAL A 30 -25.55 8.49 -0.81
N ARG A 31 -24.62 8.49 -1.75
CA ARG A 31 -24.73 9.21 -3.04
C ARG A 31 -24.32 8.32 -4.22
N PRO A 32 -24.96 7.13 -4.38
CA PRO A 32 -24.66 6.24 -5.52
C PRO A 32 -24.94 6.93 -6.86
N ASP A 33 -25.87 7.88 -6.89
CA ASP A 33 -26.18 8.72 -8.04
C ASP A 33 -24.98 9.52 -8.57
N LEU A 34 -23.99 9.81 -7.73
CA LEU A 34 -22.76 10.54 -8.10
C LEU A 34 -21.52 9.64 -8.15
N VAL A 35 -21.41 8.69 -7.24
CA VAL A 35 -20.16 7.96 -7.00
C VAL A 35 -20.16 6.55 -7.62
N ALA A 36 -21.35 5.96 -7.81
CA ALA A 36 -21.49 4.61 -8.38
C ALA A 36 -21.88 4.61 -9.87
N VAL A 37 -21.78 5.73 -10.56
CA VAL A 37 -22.21 5.89 -11.97
C VAL A 37 -21.42 4.98 -12.91
N ASP A 38 -20.09 5.01 -12.81
CA ASP A 38 -19.19 4.24 -13.68
C ASP A 38 -18.79 2.89 -13.10
N ASN A 39 -18.92 2.72 -11.78
CA ASN A 39 -18.51 1.52 -11.09
C ASN A 39 -19.47 1.18 -9.94
N PRO A 40 -20.28 0.10 -10.09
CA PRO A 40 -21.30 -0.28 -9.11
C PRO A 40 -20.74 -1.02 -7.89
N HIS A 41 -19.42 -1.17 -7.78
CA HIS A 41 -18.80 -1.91 -6.68
C HIS A 41 -18.28 -0.97 -5.58
N ASN A 42 -18.45 -1.41 -4.32
CA ASN A 42 -17.89 -0.71 -3.17
C ASN A 42 -16.37 -0.50 -3.34
N PRO A 43 -15.85 0.73 -3.11
CA PRO A 43 -14.44 1.07 -3.27
C PRO A 43 -13.48 0.17 -2.47
N ARG A 44 -13.87 -0.33 -1.30
CA ARG A 44 -13.04 -1.24 -0.50
C ARG A 44 -12.68 -2.54 -1.22
N LYS A 45 -13.50 -2.99 -2.18
CA LYS A 45 -13.19 -4.15 -3.01
C LYS A 45 -11.83 -4.05 -3.70
N TYR A 46 -11.39 -2.82 -3.98
CA TYR A 46 -10.18 -2.57 -4.76
C TYR A 46 -8.90 -2.41 -3.91
N LEU A 47 -9.01 -2.34 -2.58
CA LEU A 47 -7.84 -2.20 -1.70
C LEU A 47 -6.80 -3.31 -1.92
N LYS A 48 -7.27 -4.55 -2.18
CA LYS A 48 -6.39 -5.70 -2.44
C LYS A 48 -5.82 -5.76 -3.87
N GLN A 49 -6.16 -4.79 -4.73
CA GLN A 49 -5.68 -4.71 -6.12
C GLN A 49 -4.63 -3.62 -6.32
N ILE A 50 -4.39 -2.80 -5.31
CA ILE A 50 -3.39 -1.73 -5.33
C ILE A 50 -2.31 -1.99 -4.30
N TYR A 51 -1.15 -1.40 -4.52
CA TYR A 51 -0.01 -1.45 -3.62
C TYR A 51 0.34 -0.05 -3.14
N LEU A 52 0.89 0.07 -1.95
CA LEU A 52 1.45 1.30 -1.42
C LEU A 52 2.91 1.06 -1.05
N ASP A 53 3.68 2.13 -0.88
CA ASP A 53 4.99 2.01 -0.26
C ASP A 53 4.92 2.25 1.27
N THR A 54 6.03 2.02 1.94
CA THR A 54 6.19 2.18 3.38
C THR A 54 6.83 3.51 3.77
N LEU A 55 6.97 4.45 2.84
CA LEU A 55 7.63 5.74 3.09
C LEU A 55 6.70 6.70 3.82
N VAL A 56 6.55 6.52 5.11
CA VAL A 56 5.64 7.31 5.96
C VAL A 56 6.32 7.95 7.18
N HIS A 57 7.58 7.57 7.48
CA HIS A 57 8.45 8.12 8.55
C HIS A 57 7.87 8.05 9.98
N GLU A 58 6.71 7.40 10.19
CA GLU A 58 6.00 7.38 11.47
C GLU A 58 5.46 5.96 11.74
N PRO A 59 5.84 5.32 12.87
CA PRO A 59 5.39 3.96 13.20
C PRO A 59 3.88 3.79 13.23
N GLY A 60 3.15 4.74 13.82
CA GLY A 60 1.69 4.67 13.91
C GLY A 60 1.00 4.77 12.56
N VAL A 61 1.58 5.50 11.59
CA VAL A 61 1.07 5.59 10.23
C VAL A 61 1.37 4.29 9.46
N LEU A 62 2.58 3.72 9.64
CA LEU A 62 2.90 2.42 9.05
C LEU A 62 1.94 1.33 9.55
N ASP A 63 1.72 1.26 10.87
CA ASP A 63 0.79 0.30 11.44
C ASP A 63 -0.65 0.49 10.93
N PHE A 64 -1.09 1.74 10.80
CA PHE A 64 -2.42 2.05 10.25
C PHE A 64 -2.57 1.55 8.80
N ILE A 65 -1.60 1.81 7.91
CA ILE A 65 -1.70 1.36 6.51
C ILE A 65 -1.53 -0.16 6.38
N VAL A 66 -0.72 -0.79 7.24
CA VAL A 66 -0.60 -2.25 7.33
C VAL A 66 -1.95 -2.89 7.73
N ASN A 67 -2.62 -2.35 8.74
CA ASN A 67 -3.92 -2.85 9.19
C ASN A 67 -5.01 -2.67 8.13
N LEU A 68 -4.94 -1.61 7.33
CA LEU A 68 -5.90 -1.35 6.26
C LEU A 68 -5.67 -2.24 5.03
N MET A 69 -4.42 -2.36 4.59
CA MET A 69 -4.07 -2.96 3.30
C MET A 69 -3.63 -4.42 3.41
N GLY A 70 -2.96 -4.78 4.50
CA GLY A 70 -2.20 -6.02 4.68
C GLY A 70 -0.73 -5.86 4.28
N HIS A 71 0.15 -6.63 4.92
CA HIS A 71 1.60 -6.60 4.64
C HIS A 71 1.92 -6.93 3.18
N GLU A 72 1.11 -7.80 2.58
CA GLU A 72 1.21 -8.25 1.18
C GLU A 72 0.84 -7.17 0.14
N ARG A 73 0.50 -5.97 0.59
CA ARG A 73 0.16 -4.82 -0.30
C ARG A 73 1.04 -3.60 -0.05
N LEU A 74 2.06 -3.76 0.78
CA LEU A 74 2.99 -2.69 1.11
C LEU A 74 4.42 -3.11 0.74
N ALA A 75 5.12 -2.25 0.01
CA ALA A 75 6.49 -2.47 -0.42
C ALA A 75 7.42 -1.40 0.14
N LEU A 76 8.67 -1.73 0.43
CA LEU A 76 9.67 -0.76 0.84
C LEU A 76 9.79 0.37 -0.18
N GLY A 77 9.59 1.60 0.28
CA GLY A 77 9.85 2.83 -0.46
C GLY A 77 10.92 3.65 0.22
N THR A 78 11.81 4.29 -0.53
CA THR A 78 12.92 5.07 0.01
C THR A 78 12.92 6.53 -0.41
N ASP A 79 12.18 6.87 -1.46
CA ASP A 79 12.17 8.20 -2.09
C ASP A 79 13.58 8.70 -2.52
N TYR A 80 14.52 7.77 -2.68
CA TYR A 80 15.85 8.13 -3.18
C TYR A 80 15.75 8.70 -4.61
N PRO A 81 16.44 9.81 -4.96
CA PRO A 81 17.47 10.52 -4.17
C PRO A 81 16.97 11.81 -3.49
N PHE A 82 15.71 11.91 -3.18
CA PHE A 82 15.12 13.13 -2.64
C PHE A 82 15.46 13.35 -1.15
N PRO A 83 15.55 14.63 -0.68
CA PRO A 83 15.93 14.94 0.70
C PRO A 83 14.98 14.42 1.77
N LEU A 84 13.70 14.16 1.42
CA LEU A 84 12.70 13.58 2.33
C LEU A 84 12.71 12.05 2.35
N GLY A 85 13.63 11.42 1.59
CA GLY A 85 13.77 9.98 1.54
C GLY A 85 14.34 9.37 2.82
N GLU A 86 14.25 8.05 2.95
CA GLU A 86 14.85 7.31 4.05
C GLU A 86 16.37 7.24 3.91
N LEU A 87 17.10 7.73 4.92
CA LEU A 87 18.56 7.63 4.98
C LEU A 87 19.04 6.21 5.33
N GLN A 88 18.20 5.44 6.01
CA GLN A 88 18.43 4.06 6.39
C GLN A 88 17.22 3.20 5.95
N PRO A 89 17.19 2.78 4.67
CA PRO A 89 16.07 2.04 4.12
C PRO A 89 15.71 0.80 4.95
N GLY A 90 14.43 0.69 5.29
CA GLY A 90 13.90 -0.43 6.06
C GLY A 90 14.00 -0.30 7.59
N GLN A 91 14.71 0.71 8.13
CA GLN A 91 14.85 0.88 9.58
C GLN A 91 13.50 0.97 10.30
N LEU A 92 12.55 1.70 9.74
CA LEU A 92 11.20 1.80 10.30
C LEU A 92 10.53 0.42 10.38
N ILE A 93 10.56 -0.35 9.29
CA ILE A 93 9.98 -1.70 9.26
C ILE A 93 10.64 -2.61 10.30
N GLU A 94 11.96 -2.58 10.40
CA GLU A 94 12.70 -3.40 11.37
C GLU A 94 12.37 -3.06 12.82
N SER A 95 12.06 -1.79 13.11
CA SER A 95 11.68 -1.34 14.45
C SER A 95 10.26 -1.76 14.87
N MET A 96 9.42 -2.19 13.93
CA MET A 96 8.04 -2.56 14.22
C MET A 96 7.93 -3.95 14.87
N PRO A 97 6.92 -4.17 15.71
CA PRO A 97 6.69 -5.47 16.38
C PRO A 97 6.02 -6.50 15.44
N TYR A 98 6.46 -6.54 14.19
CA TYR A 98 5.99 -7.53 13.20
C TYR A 98 6.81 -8.80 13.28
N THR A 99 6.23 -9.92 12.81
CA THR A 99 6.97 -11.18 12.65
C THR A 99 8.00 -11.08 11.54
N ASP A 100 8.99 -11.98 11.54
CA ASP A 100 10.02 -12.01 10.48
C ASP A 100 9.42 -12.17 9.09
N ASP A 101 8.39 -13.02 8.94
CA ASP A 101 7.67 -13.19 7.67
C ASP A 101 6.98 -11.91 7.21
N GLN A 102 6.37 -11.17 8.13
CA GLN A 102 5.73 -9.89 7.83
C GLN A 102 6.76 -8.83 7.41
N LYS A 103 7.88 -8.74 8.13
CA LYS A 103 8.99 -7.85 7.76
C LYS A 103 9.56 -8.21 6.40
N GLN A 104 9.77 -9.50 6.13
CA GLN A 104 10.25 -9.97 4.82
C GLN A 104 9.32 -9.56 3.67
N LEU A 105 7.99 -9.63 3.87
CA LEU A 105 7.03 -9.13 2.88
C LEU A 105 7.23 -7.64 2.62
N LEU A 106 7.26 -6.82 3.67
CA LEU A 106 7.42 -5.36 3.56
C LEU A 106 8.77 -4.96 2.93
N LEU A 107 9.86 -5.64 3.31
CA LEU A 107 11.21 -5.30 2.86
C LEU A 107 11.48 -5.68 1.39
N SER A 108 10.90 -6.79 0.90
CA SER A 108 11.19 -7.26 -0.45
C SER A 108 10.09 -8.10 -1.09
N GLY A 109 9.41 -8.95 -0.35
CA GLY A 109 8.48 -9.94 -0.90
C GLY A 109 7.35 -9.31 -1.72
N THR A 110 6.71 -8.27 -1.19
CA THR A 110 5.63 -7.55 -1.88
C THR A 110 6.12 -6.82 -3.14
N ALA A 111 7.33 -6.24 -3.10
CA ALA A 111 7.91 -5.61 -4.29
C ALA A 111 8.18 -6.63 -5.40
N LEU A 112 8.72 -7.80 -5.06
CA LEU A 112 8.96 -8.89 -6.01
C LEU A 112 7.64 -9.40 -6.61
N GLU A 113 6.61 -9.59 -5.79
CA GLU A 113 5.27 -9.97 -6.27
C GLU A 113 4.69 -8.91 -7.21
N TRP A 114 4.75 -7.62 -6.83
CA TRP A 114 4.25 -6.52 -7.66
C TRP A 114 4.96 -6.45 -9.02
N LEU A 115 6.29 -6.62 -9.02
CA LEU A 115 7.13 -6.65 -10.23
C LEU A 115 7.01 -7.96 -11.03
N ASN A 116 6.33 -8.96 -10.49
CA ASN A 116 6.24 -10.31 -11.06
C ASN A 116 7.63 -10.97 -11.24
N LEU A 117 8.50 -10.78 -10.26
CA LEU A 117 9.83 -11.38 -10.20
C LEU A 117 9.85 -12.56 -9.22
N PRO A 118 10.64 -13.60 -9.50
CA PRO A 118 10.80 -14.71 -8.57
C PRO A 118 11.49 -14.25 -7.27
N SER A 119 11.14 -14.86 -6.14
CA SER A 119 11.77 -14.57 -4.84
C SER A 119 13.28 -14.82 -4.82
N THR A 120 13.79 -15.62 -5.75
CA THR A 120 15.20 -15.95 -5.91
C THR A 120 15.97 -14.99 -6.82
N GLN A 121 15.31 -13.93 -7.32
CA GLN A 121 15.92 -13.01 -8.31
C GLN A 121 17.21 -12.36 -7.80
N PHE A 122 17.30 -12.12 -6.49
CA PHE A 122 18.42 -11.42 -5.85
C PHE A 122 19.07 -12.22 -4.71
N SER A 123 18.83 -13.52 -4.67
CA SER A 123 19.44 -14.44 -3.69
C SER A 123 20.78 -14.99 -4.17
#